data_578b1149b9e82bf0123030b64a320863
#
_entry.id   578b1149b9e82bf0123030b64a320863
#
_cell.length_a   1.000
_cell.length_b   1.000
_cell.length_c   1.000
_cell.angle_alpha   90.00
_cell.angle_beta   90.00
_cell.angle_gamma   90.00
#
_symmetry.space_group_name_H-M   'P 1'
#
loop_
_entity.id
_entity.type
_entity.pdbx_description
1 polymer ?
#
loop_
_entity_poly.entity_id
_entity_poly.type
_entity_poly.pdbx_seq_one_letter_code
_entity_poly.pdbx_strand_id
1 'polypeptide(L)'
;MSYIQGEGRSQGTLFPVVLDDLVPANHVCRVIDAFVDGLAMAALGFERAEAAETGRPGYDPRDLLKLYLYGYLHQLRSSRRLEAECRRNVELMWLLGRLYPDHKSIAEFRRMHREAVTAAGADLVRFAQSVGLIRGEWIAVDGSKFRAVASAGSVRERQALEKYLDSCERADEEAQAVLDPSAVQAALDKLKQHREPEAGFMRMAGSFAPAYNVQTAVDAEHALIVAHAVTLDAGDNRQLEPMAEAAKKALGADTLNIVADAGYSNGEQAGRCEAAGLVPHVPANRAINNQGDGTLFDRSRFSYQLESDSFQCPAGKTVHRKQLHRADRTVLYQASAADCGACSLKPCCTRSPQRMLSRHLDDDALTRMHQRATPELMRLRRSTVEHPFGTLKYCIFGHPRLLLRGLSGARTEIGIGIMAYNLKRMVNLLGATRLIQALATA
;
A
#
# COMPACT_ATOMS: atom_id res chain seq x y z
N MET A 1 -21.17 -52.29 -17.17
CA MET A 1 -21.22 -50.82 -17.23
C MET A 1 -19.98 -50.34 -17.95
N SER A 2 -20.12 -49.60 -19.03
CA SER A 2 -18.99 -49.01 -19.76
C SER A 2 -18.68 -47.63 -19.16
N TYR A 3 -17.41 -47.29 -19.09
CA TYR A 3 -17.00 -45.92 -18.70
C TYR A 3 -17.39 -44.90 -19.77
N ILE A 4 -17.59 -43.66 -19.40
CA ILE A 4 -17.70 -42.53 -20.35
C ILE A 4 -16.36 -42.43 -21.08
N GLN A 5 -16.40 -42.51 -22.43
CA GLN A 5 -15.19 -42.46 -23.26
C GLN A 5 -15.04 -41.05 -23.85
N GLY A 6 -13.81 -40.53 -23.83
CA GLY A 6 -13.45 -39.31 -24.56
C GLY A 6 -13.18 -39.55 -26.02
N GLU A 7 -12.98 -38.47 -26.77
CA GLU A 7 -12.63 -38.53 -28.21
C GLU A 7 -11.23 -39.12 -28.42
N GLY A 8 -11.05 -39.80 -29.55
CA GLY A 8 -9.75 -40.31 -29.96
C GLY A 8 -8.76 -39.15 -30.25
N ARG A 9 -7.49 -39.29 -29.81
CA ARG A 9 -6.46 -38.23 -29.98
C ARG A 9 -6.17 -37.89 -31.45
N SER A 10 -6.47 -38.78 -32.37
CA SER A 10 -6.31 -38.64 -33.83
C SER A 10 -7.61 -38.29 -34.55
N GLN A 11 -8.70 -38.12 -33.81
CA GLN A 11 -9.99 -37.80 -34.40
C GLN A 11 -9.99 -36.33 -34.87
N GLY A 12 -10.20 -36.12 -36.16
CA GLY A 12 -10.44 -34.80 -36.73
C GLY A 12 -11.89 -34.34 -36.52
N THR A 13 -12.11 -33.07 -36.35
CA THR A 13 -13.45 -32.47 -36.34
C THR A 13 -13.91 -32.17 -37.76
N LEU A 14 -15.19 -32.43 -38.08
CA LEU A 14 -15.76 -32.14 -39.38
C LEU A 14 -15.86 -30.61 -39.63
N PHE A 15 -16.09 -29.82 -38.57
CA PHE A 15 -16.13 -28.38 -38.61
C PHE A 15 -14.91 -27.79 -37.89
N PRO A 16 -14.25 -26.77 -38.47
CA PRO A 16 -13.13 -26.12 -37.81
C PRO A 16 -13.59 -25.42 -36.52
N VAL A 17 -12.91 -25.71 -35.42
CA VAL A 17 -13.12 -25.01 -34.14
C VAL A 17 -12.35 -23.69 -34.18
N VAL A 18 -13.05 -22.56 -34.03
CA VAL A 18 -12.40 -21.26 -33.88
C VAL A 18 -12.12 -20.95 -32.41
N LEU A 19 -11.10 -20.15 -32.16
CA LEU A 19 -10.72 -19.81 -30.77
C LEU A 19 -11.86 -19.17 -29.99
N ASP A 20 -12.71 -18.41 -30.67
CA ASP A 20 -13.82 -17.70 -30.04
C ASP A 20 -14.90 -18.62 -29.47
N ASP A 21 -15.05 -19.84 -30.02
CA ASP A 21 -15.96 -20.86 -29.50
C ASP A 21 -15.47 -21.51 -28.21
N LEU A 22 -14.16 -21.40 -27.92
CA LEU A 22 -13.52 -22.06 -26.78
C LEU A 22 -13.59 -21.26 -25.49
N VAL A 23 -13.93 -19.95 -25.58
CA VAL A 23 -14.02 -19.04 -24.42
C VAL A 23 -15.43 -18.49 -24.32
N PRO A 24 -16.21 -18.83 -23.27
CA PRO A 24 -17.58 -18.38 -23.12
C PRO A 24 -17.73 -16.86 -23.19
N ALA A 25 -18.88 -16.36 -23.67
CA ALA A 25 -19.14 -14.93 -23.82
C ALA A 25 -19.09 -14.15 -22.49
N ASN A 26 -19.35 -14.81 -21.37
CA ASN A 26 -19.32 -14.25 -20.03
C ASN A 26 -18.01 -14.55 -19.26
N HIS A 27 -16.94 -14.95 -19.96
CA HIS A 27 -15.67 -15.28 -19.33
C HIS A 27 -14.86 -14.01 -18.98
N VAL A 28 -14.08 -14.07 -17.89
CA VAL A 28 -13.24 -12.95 -17.42
C VAL A 28 -12.19 -12.51 -18.44
N CYS A 29 -11.70 -13.42 -19.29
CA CYS A 29 -10.76 -13.08 -20.39
C CYS A 29 -11.33 -12.02 -21.31
N ARG A 30 -12.64 -12.09 -21.64
CA ARG A 30 -13.29 -11.08 -22.49
C ARG A 30 -13.41 -9.72 -21.82
N VAL A 31 -13.48 -9.69 -20.49
CA VAL A 31 -13.43 -8.43 -19.72
C VAL A 31 -12.02 -7.84 -19.76
N ILE A 32 -10.98 -8.67 -19.58
CA ILE A 32 -9.59 -8.22 -19.70
C ILE A 32 -9.35 -7.65 -21.11
N ASP A 33 -9.78 -8.36 -22.13
CA ASP A 33 -9.65 -7.98 -23.53
C ASP A 33 -10.31 -6.62 -23.79
N ALA A 34 -11.60 -6.49 -23.48
CA ALA A 34 -12.36 -5.26 -23.68
C ALA A 34 -11.77 -4.07 -22.89
N PHE A 35 -11.33 -4.30 -21.64
CA PHE A 35 -10.70 -3.24 -20.85
C PHE A 35 -9.39 -2.76 -21.47
N VAL A 36 -8.49 -3.67 -21.82
CA VAL A 36 -7.16 -3.31 -22.31
C VAL A 36 -7.24 -2.70 -23.71
N ASP A 37 -8.13 -3.21 -24.57
CA ASP A 37 -8.32 -2.67 -25.92
C ASP A 37 -8.91 -1.25 -25.91
N GLY A 38 -9.71 -0.91 -24.88
CA GLY A 38 -10.22 0.44 -24.66
C GLY A 38 -9.18 1.44 -24.15
N LEU A 39 -7.98 0.99 -23.72
CA LEU A 39 -6.95 1.90 -23.20
C LEU A 39 -6.25 2.70 -24.31
N ALA A 40 -6.08 3.99 -24.09
CA ALA A 40 -5.27 4.89 -24.94
C ALA A 40 -3.77 4.66 -24.64
N MET A 41 -3.20 3.54 -25.09
CA MET A 41 -1.87 3.04 -24.70
C MET A 41 -0.76 4.09 -24.85
N ALA A 42 -0.74 4.84 -25.97
CA ALA A 42 0.27 5.90 -26.20
C ALA A 42 0.14 7.04 -25.19
N ALA A 43 -1.08 7.49 -24.91
CA ALA A 43 -1.34 8.55 -23.92
C ALA A 43 -1.00 8.12 -22.48
N LEU A 44 -1.11 6.83 -22.17
CA LEU A 44 -0.71 6.26 -20.89
C LEU A 44 0.80 6.06 -20.76
N GLY A 45 1.57 6.29 -21.84
CA GLY A 45 3.03 6.19 -21.84
C GLY A 45 3.56 4.76 -22.07
N PHE A 46 2.77 3.89 -22.68
CA PHE A 46 3.31 2.60 -23.12
C PHE A 46 4.20 2.78 -24.34
N GLU A 47 5.46 2.40 -24.21
CA GLU A 47 6.38 2.38 -25.35
C GLU A 47 5.93 1.34 -26.39
N ARG A 48 6.16 1.63 -27.67
CA ARG A 48 5.77 0.77 -28.79
C ARG A 48 4.23 0.57 -28.89
N ALA A 49 3.44 1.51 -28.39
CA ALA A 49 2.00 1.52 -28.58
C ALA A 49 1.61 1.73 -30.06
N GLU A 50 2.52 2.31 -30.83
CA GLU A 50 2.44 2.43 -32.29
C GLU A 50 3.54 1.56 -32.91
N ALA A 51 3.17 0.85 -33.99
CA ALA A 51 4.11 -0.03 -34.69
C ALA A 51 5.22 0.81 -35.34
N ALA A 52 6.47 0.38 -35.19
CA ALA A 52 7.58 1.02 -35.86
C ALA A 52 7.53 0.71 -37.37
N GLU A 53 7.88 1.69 -38.21
CA GLU A 53 7.89 1.52 -39.67
C GLU A 53 8.97 0.52 -40.14
N THR A 54 10.04 0.36 -39.39
CA THR A 54 11.19 -0.49 -39.74
C THR A 54 11.69 -1.30 -38.56
N GLY A 55 12.35 -2.41 -38.83
CA GLY A 55 12.95 -3.27 -37.81
C GLY A 55 12.12 -4.54 -37.54
N ARG A 56 12.57 -5.34 -36.55
CA ARG A 56 11.81 -6.53 -36.14
C ARG A 56 10.54 -6.11 -35.41
N PRO A 57 9.36 -6.59 -35.81
CA PRO A 57 8.11 -6.32 -35.09
C PRO A 57 8.19 -6.72 -33.62
N GLY A 58 7.79 -5.81 -32.72
CA GLY A 58 7.61 -6.10 -31.31
C GLY A 58 6.21 -6.67 -31.04
N TYR A 59 5.99 -7.16 -29.83
CA TYR A 59 4.63 -7.47 -29.36
C TYR A 59 3.88 -6.17 -29.05
N ASP A 60 2.59 -6.13 -29.33
CA ASP A 60 1.74 -5.02 -28.88
C ASP A 60 1.77 -4.99 -27.33
N PRO A 61 1.98 -3.82 -26.71
CA PRO A 61 1.93 -3.68 -25.26
C PRO A 61 0.56 -4.08 -24.68
N ARG A 62 -0.54 -4.02 -25.46
CA ARG A 62 -1.84 -4.53 -25.05
C ARG A 62 -1.79 -6.04 -24.74
N ASP A 63 -1.18 -6.82 -25.61
CA ASP A 63 -1.10 -8.29 -25.43
C ASP A 63 -0.34 -8.64 -24.15
N LEU A 64 0.75 -7.91 -23.86
CA LEU A 64 1.54 -8.16 -22.68
C LEU A 64 0.85 -7.67 -21.39
N LEU A 65 0.06 -6.60 -21.44
CA LEU A 65 -0.77 -6.17 -20.31
C LEU A 65 -1.91 -7.16 -20.05
N LYS A 66 -2.61 -7.63 -21.10
CA LYS A 66 -3.62 -8.69 -21.01
C LYS A 66 -3.03 -9.95 -20.36
N LEU A 67 -1.85 -10.37 -20.80
CA LEU A 67 -1.15 -11.53 -20.26
C LEU A 67 -0.85 -11.38 -18.77
N TYR A 68 -0.41 -10.19 -18.33
CA TYR A 68 -0.16 -9.96 -16.91
C TYR A 68 -1.44 -9.91 -16.07
N LEU A 69 -2.49 -9.25 -16.53
CA LEU A 69 -3.78 -9.23 -15.81
C LEU A 69 -4.34 -10.64 -15.65
N TYR A 70 -4.35 -11.43 -16.73
CA TYR A 70 -4.72 -12.84 -16.68
C TYR A 70 -3.86 -13.60 -15.67
N GLY A 71 -2.54 -13.42 -15.78
CA GLY A 71 -1.58 -14.09 -14.90
C GLY A 71 -1.82 -13.84 -13.42
N TYR A 72 -2.07 -12.57 -13.04
CA TYR A 72 -2.34 -12.23 -11.63
C TYR A 72 -3.68 -12.80 -11.16
N LEU A 73 -4.71 -12.79 -11.99
CA LEU A 73 -6.00 -13.42 -11.65
C LEU A 73 -5.87 -14.92 -11.37
N HIS A 74 -4.92 -15.60 -12.03
CA HIS A 74 -4.66 -17.03 -11.92
C HIS A 74 -3.38 -17.37 -11.12
N GLN A 75 -2.79 -16.42 -10.38
CA GLN A 75 -1.56 -16.60 -9.59
C GLN A 75 -0.32 -16.99 -10.42
N LEU A 76 -0.32 -16.66 -11.72
CA LEU A 76 0.75 -16.93 -12.67
C LEU A 76 1.63 -15.68 -12.83
N ARG A 77 2.43 -15.30 -11.82
CA ARG A 77 3.20 -14.05 -11.80
C ARG A 77 4.60 -14.15 -12.44
N SER A 78 5.11 -15.36 -12.61
CA SER A 78 6.43 -15.61 -13.19
C SER A 78 6.39 -15.54 -14.72
N SER A 79 7.26 -14.73 -15.33
CA SER A 79 7.35 -14.63 -16.80
C SER A 79 7.61 -15.97 -17.49
N ARG A 80 8.41 -16.86 -16.89
CA ARG A 80 8.65 -18.22 -17.42
C ARG A 80 7.40 -19.11 -17.36
N ARG A 81 6.60 -18.97 -16.30
CA ARG A 81 5.32 -19.70 -16.22
C ARG A 81 4.31 -19.13 -17.22
N LEU A 82 4.24 -17.81 -17.38
CA LEU A 82 3.39 -17.18 -18.38
C LEU A 82 3.76 -17.62 -19.79
N GLU A 83 5.05 -17.64 -20.16
CA GLU A 83 5.52 -18.18 -21.44
C GLU A 83 5.04 -19.63 -21.67
N ALA A 84 5.17 -20.49 -20.66
CA ALA A 84 4.76 -21.87 -20.76
C ALA A 84 3.22 -22.02 -20.93
N GLU A 85 2.45 -21.17 -20.21
CA GLU A 85 0.98 -21.18 -20.31
C GLU A 85 0.48 -20.66 -21.66
N CYS A 86 1.12 -19.69 -22.30
CA CYS A 86 0.74 -19.22 -23.64
C CYS A 86 0.67 -20.36 -24.67
N ARG A 87 1.42 -21.45 -24.48
CA ARG A 87 1.49 -22.58 -25.41
C ARG A 87 0.46 -23.70 -25.16
N ARG A 88 -0.16 -23.71 -23.96
CA ARG A 88 -1.00 -24.85 -23.54
C ARG A 88 -2.36 -24.43 -22.96
N ASN A 89 -2.54 -23.17 -22.64
CA ASN A 89 -3.76 -22.65 -22.04
C ASN A 89 -4.64 -22.01 -23.13
N VAL A 90 -5.81 -22.58 -23.36
CA VAL A 90 -6.75 -22.12 -24.39
C VAL A 90 -7.21 -20.69 -24.19
N GLU A 91 -7.42 -20.27 -22.93
CA GLU A 91 -7.82 -18.91 -22.60
C GLU A 91 -6.75 -17.89 -22.99
N LEU A 92 -5.45 -18.20 -22.76
CA LEU A 92 -4.34 -17.37 -23.20
C LEU A 92 -4.13 -17.42 -24.71
N MET A 93 -4.36 -18.56 -25.35
CA MET A 93 -4.34 -18.66 -26.82
C MET A 93 -5.40 -17.75 -27.42
N TRP A 94 -6.60 -17.71 -26.84
CA TRP A 94 -7.66 -16.79 -27.25
C TRP A 94 -7.26 -15.33 -27.02
N LEU A 95 -6.84 -14.99 -25.78
CA LEU A 95 -6.54 -13.63 -25.34
C LEU A 95 -5.41 -12.97 -26.14
N LEU A 96 -4.44 -13.76 -26.61
CA LEU A 96 -3.26 -13.31 -27.33
C LEU A 96 -3.27 -13.67 -28.83
N GLY A 97 -4.38 -14.17 -29.37
CA GLY A 97 -4.44 -14.58 -30.78
C GLY A 97 -3.36 -15.61 -31.16
N ARG A 98 -3.05 -16.56 -30.27
CA ARG A 98 -1.96 -17.56 -30.41
C ARG A 98 -0.56 -16.95 -30.49
N LEU A 99 -0.32 -15.78 -29.93
CA LEU A 99 1.04 -15.28 -29.73
C LEU A 99 1.71 -15.97 -28.54
N TYR A 100 3.02 -16.18 -28.68
CA TYR A 100 3.84 -16.89 -27.66
C TYR A 100 5.04 -16.02 -27.25
N PRO A 101 4.81 -14.93 -26.47
CA PRO A 101 5.90 -14.09 -26.02
C PRO A 101 6.88 -14.87 -25.14
N ASP A 102 8.16 -14.71 -25.38
CA ASP A 102 9.20 -15.32 -24.54
C ASP A 102 9.30 -14.61 -23.18
N HIS A 103 9.81 -15.33 -22.19
CA HIS A 103 9.90 -14.83 -20.83
C HIS A 103 10.74 -13.56 -20.65
N LYS A 104 11.69 -13.28 -21.57
CA LYS A 104 12.51 -12.06 -21.54
C LYS A 104 11.67 -10.88 -21.98
N SER A 105 10.93 -11.00 -23.09
CA SER A 105 9.98 -9.97 -23.56
C SER A 105 8.90 -9.68 -22.53
N ILE A 106 8.33 -10.71 -21.88
CA ILE A 106 7.36 -10.56 -20.80
C ILE A 106 7.97 -9.80 -19.61
N ALA A 107 9.18 -10.18 -19.17
CA ALA A 107 9.85 -9.53 -18.05
C ALA A 107 10.24 -8.08 -18.37
N GLU A 108 10.70 -7.82 -19.59
CA GLU A 108 11.10 -6.52 -20.08
C GLU A 108 9.93 -5.54 -20.11
N PHE A 109 8.79 -5.97 -20.65
CA PHE A 109 7.56 -5.17 -20.63
C PHE A 109 7.26 -4.60 -19.23
N ARG A 110 7.25 -5.46 -18.21
CA ARG A 110 6.98 -5.03 -16.83
C ARG A 110 8.05 -4.10 -16.26
N ARG A 111 9.30 -4.23 -16.71
CA ARG A 111 10.40 -3.36 -16.31
C ARG A 111 10.30 -1.98 -16.93
N MET A 112 9.91 -1.89 -18.19
CA MET A 112 9.86 -0.65 -18.96
C MET A 112 8.61 0.19 -18.64
N HIS A 113 7.44 -0.42 -18.48
CA HIS A 113 6.15 0.26 -18.43
C HIS A 113 5.59 0.46 -17.01
N ARG A 114 6.45 0.79 -16.04
CA ARG A 114 6.04 0.91 -14.63
C ARG A 114 5.02 2.03 -14.39
N GLU A 115 5.27 3.18 -14.98
CA GLU A 115 4.41 4.37 -14.86
C GLU A 115 3.13 4.18 -15.69
N ALA A 116 3.26 3.63 -16.89
CA ALA A 116 2.12 3.32 -17.76
C ALA A 116 1.15 2.32 -17.11
N VAL A 117 1.67 1.30 -16.42
CA VAL A 117 0.86 0.36 -15.64
C VAL A 117 0.09 1.07 -14.51
N THR A 118 0.74 2.03 -13.84
CA THR A 118 0.07 2.83 -12.80
C THR A 118 -1.03 3.70 -13.40
N ALA A 119 -0.78 4.31 -14.56
CA ALA A 119 -1.76 5.12 -15.28
C ALA A 119 -2.96 4.28 -15.75
N ALA A 120 -2.73 3.07 -16.27
CA ALA A 120 -3.79 2.13 -16.64
C ALA A 120 -4.66 1.73 -15.42
N GLY A 121 -4.05 1.59 -14.25
CA GLY A 121 -4.78 1.38 -12.99
C GLY A 121 -5.67 2.56 -12.62
N ALA A 122 -5.21 3.79 -12.84
CA ALA A 122 -6.02 5.00 -12.63
C ALA A 122 -7.21 5.08 -13.61
N ASP A 123 -7.01 4.66 -14.87
CA ASP A 123 -8.10 4.57 -15.85
C ASP A 123 -9.18 3.58 -15.42
N LEU A 124 -8.78 2.43 -14.89
CA LEU A 124 -9.73 1.45 -14.35
C LEU A 124 -10.56 2.03 -13.18
N VAL A 125 -9.94 2.85 -12.31
CA VAL A 125 -10.66 3.53 -11.22
C VAL A 125 -11.65 4.55 -11.77
N ARG A 126 -11.26 5.35 -12.76
CA ARG A 126 -12.17 6.31 -13.43
C ARG A 126 -13.34 5.60 -14.11
N PHE A 127 -13.06 4.50 -14.78
CA PHE A 127 -14.12 3.68 -15.38
C PHE A 127 -15.06 3.12 -14.30
N ALA A 128 -14.53 2.57 -13.20
CA ALA A 128 -15.37 2.07 -12.10
C ALA A 128 -16.27 3.17 -11.50
N GLN A 129 -15.77 4.41 -11.46
CA GLN A 129 -16.51 5.58 -11.02
C GLN A 129 -17.62 5.96 -12.03
N SER A 130 -17.32 5.96 -13.34
CA SER A 130 -18.30 6.30 -14.39
C SER A 130 -19.48 5.33 -14.45
N VAL A 131 -19.26 4.06 -14.08
CA VAL A 131 -20.33 3.04 -14.02
C VAL A 131 -20.98 2.91 -12.63
N GLY A 132 -20.68 3.85 -11.72
CA GLY A 132 -21.31 3.94 -10.39
C GLY A 132 -20.88 2.89 -9.37
N LEU A 133 -19.76 2.22 -9.59
CA LEU A 133 -19.19 1.23 -8.65
C LEU A 133 -18.31 1.87 -7.55
N ILE A 134 -17.92 3.12 -7.72
CA ILE A 134 -17.20 3.90 -6.72
C ILE A 134 -18.02 5.16 -6.45
N ARG A 135 -18.43 5.38 -5.21
CA ARG A 135 -19.13 6.60 -4.80
C ARG A 135 -18.19 7.67 -4.30
N GLY A 136 -17.11 7.28 -3.65
CA GLY A 136 -16.12 8.22 -3.13
C GLY A 136 -16.58 9.05 -1.94
N GLU A 137 -17.60 8.60 -1.17
CA GLU A 137 -18.05 9.30 0.03
C GLU A 137 -17.23 8.93 1.25
N TRP A 138 -16.91 7.64 1.39
CA TRP A 138 -16.16 7.06 2.48
C TRP A 138 -15.00 6.22 1.95
N ILE A 139 -13.81 6.56 2.36
CA ILE A 139 -12.57 5.84 1.99
C ILE A 139 -11.93 5.25 3.24
N ALA A 140 -11.71 3.96 3.22
CA ALA A 140 -10.99 3.26 4.28
C ALA A 140 -9.52 3.10 3.89
N VAL A 141 -8.60 3.56 4.77
CA VAL A 141 -7.16 3.44 4.59
C VAL A 141 -6.62 2.34 5.49
N ASP A 142 -5.78 1.48 4.92
CA ASP A 142 -5.09 0.41 5.65
C ASP A 142 -3.76 0.05 5.01
N GLY A 143 -2.86 -0.52 5.82
CA GLY A 143 -1.54 -0.95 5.42
C GLY A 143 -1.31 -2.44 5.66
N SER A 144 -0.56 -3.08 4.76
CA SER A 144 -0.17 -4.47 4.94
C SER A 144 1.21 -4.76 4.39
N LYS A 145 1.94 -5.64 5.09
CA LYS A 145 3.32 -5.96 4.75
C LYS A 145 3.37 -7.08 3.70
N PHE A 146 4.19 -6.86 2.67
CA PHE A 146 4.53 -7.84 1.63
C PHE A 146 6.03 -8.13 1.68
N ARG A 147 6.38 -9.41 1.71
CA ARG A 147 7.77 -9.83 1.83
C ARG A 147 8.57 -9.44 0.58
N ALA A 148 9.73 -8.82 0.79
CA ALA A 148 10.68 -8.50 -0.26
C ALA A 148 11.36 -9.75 -0.84
N VAL A 149 12.06 -9.59 -1.96
CA VAL A 149 12.88 -10.65 -2.56
C VAL A 149 14.17 -10.87 -1.77
N ALA A 150 14.72 -9.79 -1.18
CA ALA A 150 15.93 -9.83 -0.38
C ALA A 150 15.86 -10.87 0.74
N SER A 151 16.98 -11.54 0.98
CA SER A 151 17.12 -12.43 2.14
C SER A 151 17.41 -11.65 3.42
N ALA A 152 17.08 -12.23 4.57
CA ALA A 152 17.41 -11.61 5.85
C ALA A 152 18.94 -11.44 6.04
N GLY A 153 19.75 -12.39 5.54
CA GLY A 153 21.20 -12.30 5.57
C GLY A 153 21.73 -11.10 4.78
N SER A 154 21.24 -10.94 3.54
CA SER A 154 21.62 -9.82 2.66
C SER A 154 21.29 -8.45 3.28
N VAL A 155 20.10 -8.30 3.90
CA VAL A 155 19.71 -7.04 4.55
C VAL A 155 20.56 -6.76 5.78
N ARG A 156 20.89 -7.79 6.59
CA ARG A 156 21.79 -7.61 7.75
C ARG A 156 23.21 -7.22 7.33
N GLU A 157 23.73 -7.85 6.26
CA GLU A 157 25.04 -7.50 5.71
C GLU A 157 25.07 -6.03 5.26
N ARG A 158 24.06 -5.59 4.52
CA ARG A 158 23.92 -4.19 4.13
C ARG A 158 23.89 -3.24 5.33
N GLN A 159 23.03 -3.52 6.32
CA GLN A 159 22.95 -2.70 7.53
C GLN A 159 24.25 -2.65 8.32
N ALA A 160 25.02 -3.74 8.33
CA ALA A 160 26.33 -3.77 8.95
C ALA A 160 27.35 -2.90 8.19
N LEU A 161 27.31 -2.92 6.85
CA LEU A 161 28.14 -2.05 6.00
C LEU A 161 27.78 -0.58 6.16
N GLU A 162 26.50 -0.24 6.16
CA GLU A 162 26.00 1.13 6.40
C GLU A 162 26.49 1.65 7.77
N LYS A 163 26.27 0.86 8.82
CA LYS A 163 26.72 1.22 10.18
C LYS A 163 28.25 1.37 10.28
N TYR A 164 29.02 0.54 9.56
CA TYR A 164 30.48 0.68 9.50
C TYR A 164 30.88 2.01 8.82
N LEU A 165 30.25 2.35 7.69
CA LEU A 165 30.52 3.61 6.98
C LEU A 165 30.13 4.83 7.82
N ASP A 166 28.97 4.83 8.45
CA ASP A 166 28.55 5.90 9.40
C ASP A 166 29.55 6.05 10.55
N SER A 167 30.13 4.95 11.04
CA SER A 167 31.15 5.02 12.10
C SER A 167 32.47 5.60 11.59
N CYS A 168 32.82 5.33 10.33
CA CYS A 168 34.00 5.90 9.69
C CYS A 168 33.84 7.41 9.48
N GLU A 169 32.68 7.88 8.99
CA GLU A 169 32.40 9.30 8.81
C GLU A 169 32.48 10.06 10.13
N ARG A 170 31.92 9.55 11.21
CA ARG A 170 32.03 10.18 12.55
C ARG A 170 33.45 10.20 13.08
N ALA A 171 34.23 9.15 12.85
CA ALA A 171 35.62 9.08 13.29
C ALA A 171 36.51 10.08 12.51
N ASP A 172 36.20 10.32 11.24
CA ASP A 172 36.88 11.34 10.41
C ASP A 172 36.54 12.76 10.88
N GLU A 173 35.24 13.05 11.14
CA GLU A 173 34.80 14.34 11.68
C GLU A 173 35.42 14.67 13.05
N GLU A 174 35.61 13.68 13.93
CA GLU A 174 36.17 13.84 15.27
C GLU A 174 37.71 13.78 15.28
N ALA A 175 38.37 13.53 14.11
CA ALA A 175 39.82 13.34 13.96
C ALA A 175 40.44 12.30 14.92
N GLN A 176 39.65 11.27 15.31
CA GLN A 176 40.00 10.30 16.36
C GLN A 176 40.67 9.03 15.86
N ALA A 177 40.63 8.72 14.54
CA ALA A 177 41.21 7.50 14.02
C ALA A 177 41.78 7.66 12.60
N VAL A 178 42.87 6.99 12.32
CA VAL A 178 43.42 6.81 10.95
C VAL A 178 42.53 5.75 10.28
N LEU A 179 41.63 6.18 9.40
CA LEU A 179 40.81 5.27 8.61
C LEU A 179 41.66 4.58 7.53
N ASP A 180 41.41 3.29 7.30
CA ASP A 180 41.98 2.59 6.14
C ASP A 180 41.10 2.90 4.90
N PRO A 181 41.60 3.72 3.94
CA PRO A 181 40.81 4.09 2.77
C PRO A 181 40.43 2.90 1.91
N SER A 182 41.22 1.83 1.91
CA SER A 182 40.98 0.62 1.13
C SER A 182 39.80 -0.18 1.69
N ALA A 183 39.67 -0.26 3.00
CA ALA A 183 38.54 -0.91 3.69
C ALA A 183 37.24 -0.13 3.49
N VAL A 184 37.28 1.20 3.56
CA VAL A 184 36.13 2.06 3.30
C VAL A 184 35.66 1.91 1.85
N GLN A 185 36.62 1.96 0.88
CA GLN A 185 36.26 1.77 -0.53
C GLN A 185 35.69 0.39 -0.81
N ALA A 186 36.24 -0.68 -0.22
CA ALA A 186 35.71 -2.03 -0.34
C ALA A 186 34.27 -2.17 0.23
N ALA A 187 33.98 -1.48 1.35
CA ALA A 187 32.63 -1.45 1.93
C ALA A 187 31.64 -0.70 1.02
N LEU A 188 32.04 0.44 0.45
CA LEU A 188 31.22 1.20 -0.50
C LEU A 188 30.93 0.39 -1.77
N ASP A 189 31.90 -0.34 -2.31
CA ASP A 189 31.72 -1.15 -3.50
C ASP A 189 30.79 -2.35 -3.26
N LYS A 190 30.88 -2.98 -2.10
CA LYS A 190 29.93 -4.01 -1.67
C LYS A 190 28.51 -3.44 -1.53
N LEU A 191 28.36 -2.25 -0.95
CA LEU A 191 27.08 -1.60 -0.79
C LEU A 191 26.43 -1.27 -2.15
N LYS A 192 27.20 -0.75 -3.11
CA LYS A 192 26.74 -0.49 -4.49
C LYS A 192 26.26 -1.75 -5.23
N GLN A 193 26.83 -2.91 -4.92
CA GLN A 193 26.44 -4.19 -5.53
C GLN A 193 25.17 -4.79 -4.92
N HIS A 194 24.63 -4.17 -3.86
CA HIS A 194 23.43 -4.68 -3.20
C HIS A 194 22.19 -4.55 -4.11
N ARG A 195 21.53 -5.69 -4.38
CA ARG A 195 20.47 -5.77 -5.40
C ARG A 195 19.11 -5.22 -4.96
N GLU A 196 18.91 -4.98 -3.67
CA GLU A 196 17.65 -4.48 -3.10
C GLU A 196 17.96 -3.62 -1.86
N PRO A 197 18.62 -2.44 -2.08
CA PRO A 197 19.13 -1.62 -1.00
C PRO A 197 18.04 -1.00 -0.13
N GLU A 198 16.82 -0.84 -0.65
CA GLU A 198 15.72 -0.21 0.10
C GLU A 198 15.00 -1.16 1.05
N ALA A 199 15.09 -2.47 0.85
CA ALA A 199 14.36 -3.44 1.66
C ALA A 199 14.82 -3.40 3.13
N GLY A 200 13.88 -3.14 4.05
CA GLY A 200 14.11 -3.10 5.48
C GLY A 200 13.38 -4.22 6.22
N PHE A 201 13.76 -4.46 7.47
CA PHE A 201 13.04 -5.40 8.34
C PHE A 201 11.73 -4.80 8.81
N MET A 202 10.63 -5.53 8.61
CA MET A 202 9.31 -5.19 9.12
C MET A 202 8.72 -6.38 9.88
N ARG A 203 7.85 -6.10 10.86
CA ARG A 203 7.14 -7.15 11.61
C ARG A 203 6.06 -7.77 10.75
N MET A 204 6.10 -9.09 10.57
CA MET A 204 5.14 -9.87 9.79
C MET A 204 4.75 -11.13 10.58
N ALA A 205 3.46 -11.30 10.89
CA ALA A 205 2.90 -12.51 11.51
C ALA A 205 3.77 -13.09 12.65
N GLY A 206 4.26 -12.23 13.55
CA GLY A 206 5.06 -12.64 14.72
C GLY A 206 6.58 -12.72 14.50
N SER A 207 7.07 -12.53 13.29
CA SER A 207 8.50 -12.51 12.96
C SER A 207 8.92 -11.21 12.24
N PHE A 208 10.23 -10.96 12.16
CA PHE A 208 10.78 -9.87 11.35
C PHE A 208 11.34 -10.42 10.04
N ALA A 209 10.94 -9.82 8.93
CA ALA A 209 11.44 -10.18 7.61
C ALA A 209 11.65 -8.93 6.76
N PRO A 210 12.55 -8.98 5.74
CA PRO A 210 12.63 -7.93 4.72
C PRO A 210 11.28 -7.80 4.01
N ALA A 211 10.72 -6.59 4.02
CA ALA A 211 9.38 -6.36 3.50
C ALA A 211 9.20 -4.90 3.05
N TYR A 212 8.14 -4.67 2.31
CA TYR A 212 7.58 -3.37 1.99
C TYR A 212 6.21 -3.22 2.64
N ASN A 213 5.86 -2.01 3.02
CA ASN A 213 4.54 -1.69 3.52
C ASN A 213 3.66 -1.20 2.35
N VAL A 214 2.64 -1.98 2.03
CA VAL A 214 1.67 -1.65 0.99
C VAL A 214 0.48 -0.97 1.65
N GLN A 215 0.22 0.27 1.26
CA GLN A 215 -0.91 1.07 1.70
C GLN A 215 -2.00 1.04 0.63
N THR A 216 -3.26 0.98 1.03
CA THR A 216 -4.42 1.04 0.14
C THR A 216 -5.46 2.01 0.68
N ALA A 217 -6.09 2.75 -0.24
CA ALA A 217 -7.29 3.51 0.00
C ALA A 217 -8.45 2.82 -0.74
N VAL A 218 -9.47 2.42 -0.03
CA VAL A 218 -10.53 1.53 -0.50
C VAL A 218 -11.88 2.24 -0.35
N ASP A 219 -12.66 2.30 -1.42
CA ASP A 219 -14.04 2.79 -1.40
C ASP A 219 -14.91 1.85 -0.57
N ALA A 220 -15.70 2.44 0.34
CA ALA A 220 -16.45 1.66 1.32
C ALA A 220 -17.70 0.98 0.73
N GLU A 221 -18.22 1.44 -0.39
CA GLU A 221 -19.45 0.90 -0.98
C GLU A 221 -19.24 -0.51 -1.54
N HIS A 222 -18.21 -0.68 -2.38
CA HIS A 222 -17.97 -1.95 -3.06
C HIS A 222 -16.57 -2.53 -2.83
N ALA A 223 -15.80 -1.99 -1.92
CA ALA A 223 -14.44 -2.41 -1.60
C ALA A 223 -13.49 -2.41 -2.83
N LEU A 224 -13.62 -1.42 -3.72
CA LEU A 224 -12.68 -1.18 -4.81
C LEU A 224 -11.51 -0.32 -4.33
N ILE A 225 -10.30 -0.66 -4.72
CA ILE A 225 -9.09 0.07 -4.33
C ILE A 225 -8.94 1.27 -5.28
N VAL A 226 -9.06 2.47 -4.74
CA VAL A 226 -8.99 3.73 -5.51
C VAL A 226 -7.59 4.31 -5.59
N ALA A 227 -6.77 4.08 -4.55
CA ALA A 227 -5.37 4.48 -4.55
C ALA A 227 -4.52 3.49 -3.74
N HIS A 228 -3.23 3.44 -4.05
CA HIS A 228 -2.27 2.61 -3.33
C HIS A 228 -0.88 3.23 -3.32
N ALA A 229 -0.09 2.85 -2.33
CA ALA A 229 1.33 3.19 -2.26
C ALA A 229 2.14 2.01 -1.72
N VAL A 230 3.41 1.97 -2.07
CA VAL A 230 4.38 1.05 -1.47
C VAL A 230 5.44 1.90 -0.81
N THR A 231 5.62 1.74 0.50
CA THR A 231 6.52 2.54 1.32
C THR A 231 7.54 1.67 2.05
N LEU A 232 8.63 2.30 2.46
CA LEU A 232 9.69 1.73 3.30
C LEU A 232 9.40 1.89 4.79
N ASP A 233 8.42 2.69 5.15
CA ASP A 233 8.03 2.92 6.54
C ASP A 233 7.42 1.67 7.14
N ALA A 234 8.00 1.18 8.23
CA ALA A 234 7.47 0.02 8.95
C ALA A 234 6.14 0.32 9.68
N GLY A 235 5.93 1.58 10.08
CA GLY A 235 4.71 2.08 10.73
C GLY A 235 3.78 2.78 9.75
N ASP A 236 2.52 2.95 10.15
CA ASP A 236 1.47 3.54 9.34
C ASP A 236 1.14 5.00 9.73
N ASN A 237 1.73 5.50 10.82
CA ASN A 237 1.41 6.80 11.43
C ASN A 237 1.73 8.04 10.57
N ARG A 238 2.47 7.87 9.47
CA ARG A 238 2.78 8.94 8.49
C ARG A 238 2.11 8.72 7.14
N GLN A 239 1.21 7.75 7.04
CA GLN A 239 0.62 7.35 5.76
C GLN A 239 -0.81 7.85 5.57
N LEU A 240 -1.44 8.47 6.58
CA LEU A 240 -2.83 8.91 6.51
C LEU A 240 -3.04 9.99 5.44
N GLU A 241 -2.33 11.12 5.55
CA GLU A 241 -2.45 12.25 4.62
C GLU A 241 -2.04 11.86 3.20
N PRO A 242 -0.88 11.23 2.94
CA PRO A 242 -0.49 10.86 1.57
C PRO A 242 -1.51 9.92 0.89
N MET A 243 -2.09 8.98 1.64
CA MET A 243 -3.09 8.06 1.09
C MET A 243 -4.44 8.74 0.86
N ALA A 244 -4.84 9.63 1.76
CA ALA A 244 -6.07 10.40 1.63
C ALA A 244 -6.01 11.38 0.44
N GLU A 245 -4.87 12.07 0.24
CA GLU A 245 -4.63 12.92 -0.92
C GLU A 245 -4.60 12.14 -2.23
N ALA A 246 -3.94 10.98 -2.24
CA ALA A 246 -3.93 10.10 -3.41
C ALA A 246 -5.35 9.65 -3.79
N ALA A 247 -6.19 9.30 -2.81
CA ALA A 247 -7.59 8.95 -3.03
C ALA A 247 -8.40 10.15 -3.54
N LYS A 248 -8.24 11.32 -2.92
CA LYS A 248 -8.89 12.57 -3.34
C LYS A 248 -8.58 12.90 -4.81
N LYS A 249 -7.30 12.81 -5.19
CA LYS A 249 -6.85 13.04 -6.56
C LYS A 249 -7.42 12.00 -7.53
N ALA A 250 -7.41 10.72 -7.15
CA ALA A 250 -7.92 9.64 -8.01
C ALA A 250 -9.43 9.78 -8.29
N LEU A 251 -10.18 10.29 -7.31
CA LEU A 251 -11.63 10.46 -7.40
C LEU A 251 -12.06 11.83 -7.95
N GLY A 252 -11.14 12.79 -8.06
CA GLY A 252 -11.47 14.16 -8.44
C GLY A 252 -12.42 14.84 -7.44
N ALA A 253 -12.36 14.46 -6.16
CA ALA A 253 -13.28 14.94 -5.14
C ALA A 253 -12.73 16.21 -4.46
N ASP A 254 -13.62 17.10 -4.02
CA ASP A 254 -13.23 18.28 -3.24
C ASP A 254 -13.02 17.95 -1.76
N THR A 255 -13.85 17.04 -1.24
CA THR A 255 -13.83 16.58 0.16
C THR A 255 -13.97 15.06 0.22
N LEU A 256 -13.33 14.42 1.23
CA LEU A 256 -13.46 12.99 1.47
C LEU A 256 -13.52 12.68 2.97
N ASN A 257 -14.37 11.70 3.34
CA ASN A 257 -14.32 11.10 4.66
C ASN A 257 -13.34 9.91 4.66
N ILE A 258 -12.36 9.95 5.55
CA ILE A 258 -11.29 8.95 5.63
C ILE A 258 -11.39 8.19 6.95
N VAL A 259 -11.52 6.88 6.90
CA VAL A 259 -11.50 6.01 8.09
C VAL A 259 -10.22 5.17 8.11
N ALA A 260 -9.51 5.16 9.25
CA ALA A 260 -8.32 4.34 9.44
C ALA A 260 -8.23 3.83 10.89
N ASP A 261 -7.30 2.92 11.17
CA ASP A 261 -7.12 2.41 12.52
C ASP A 261 -6.22 3.31 13.38
N ALA A 262 -6.08 2.96 14.66
CA ALA A 262 -5.30 3.71 15.62
C ALA A 262 -3.80 3.84 15.24
N GLY A 263 -3.27 2.97 14.37
CA GLY A 263 -1.90 3.04 13.86
C GLY A 263 -1.62 4.31 13.05
N TYR A 264 -2.66 4.93 12.50
CA TYR A 264 -2.60 6.18 11.74
C TYR A 264 -2.79 7.43 12.61
N SER A 265 -2.98 7.29 13.92
CA SER A 265 -3.22 8.42 14.81
C SER A 265 -1.97 9.30 14.93
N ASN A 266 -2.01 10.46 14.27
CA ASN A 266 -0.92 11.44 14.21
C ASN A 266 -1.51 12.85 14.07
N GLY A 267 -1.14 13.77 14.96
CA GLY A 267 -1.69 15.13 15.00
C GLY A 267 -1.32 15.98 13.79
N GLU A 268 -0.08 15.88 13.32
CA GLU A 268 0.38 16.59 12.12
C GLU A 268 -0.39 16.15 10.88
N GLN A 269 -0.55 14.84 10.70
CA GLN A 269 -1.32 14.26 9.60
C GLN A 269 -2.81 14.68 9.68
N ALA A 270 -3.39 14.69 10.88
CA ALA A 270 -4.76 15.16 11.10
C ALA A 270 -4.96 16.63 10.69
N GLY A 271 -4.05 17.50 11.10
CA GLY A 271 -4.08 18.93 10.74
C GLY A 271 -3.93 19.16 9.23
N ARG A 272 -3.02 18.44 8.57
CA ARG A 272 -2.82 18.53 7.12
C ARG A 272 -4.02 18.00 6.35
N CYS A 273 -4.62 16.89 6.77
CA CYS A 273 -5.85 16.39 6.19
C CYS A 273 -6.96 17.43 6.24
N GLU A 274 -7.22 18.04 7.41
CA GLU A 274 -8.26 19.05 7.55
C GLU A 274 -7.99 20.28 6.67
N ALA A 275 -6.74 20.74 6.57
CA ALA A 275 -6.35 21.84 5.70
C ALA A 275 -6.57 21.52 4.19
N ALA A 276 -6.47 20.25 3.81
CA ALA A 276 -6.71 19.78 2.45
C ALA A 276 -8.19 19.43 2.16
N GLY A 277 -9.12 19.69 3.08
CA GLY A 277 -10.54 19.34 2.93
C GLY A 277 -10.84 17.85 3.13
N LEU A 278 -9.92 17.13 3.78
CA LEU A 278 -10.09 15.72 4.13
C LEU A 278 -10.58 15.61 5.57
N VAL A 279 -11.53 14.73 5.83
CA VAL A 279 -12.13 14.55 7.15
C VAL A 279 -11.70 13.20 7.73
N PRO A 280 -10.61 13.15 8.52
CA PRO A 280 -10.12 11.90 9.08
C PRO A 280 -10.94 11.46 10.31
N HIS A 281 -11.20 10.16 10.39
CA HIS A 281 -11.89 9.46 11.47
C HIS A 281 -10.98 8.31 11.95
N VAL A 282 -10.07 8.61 12.86
CA VAL A 282 -9.06 7.69 13.38
C VAL A 282 -9.17 7.63 14.90
N PRO A 283 -9.29 6.46 15.53
CA PRO A 283 -9.41 6.37 16.96
C PRO A 283 -8.08 6.67 17.67
N ALA A 284 -8.15 7.06 18.92
CA ALA A 284 -6.97 7.28 19.75
C ALA A 284 -6.15 5.99 19.89
N ASN A 285 -4.84 6.12 19.84
CA ASN A 285 -3.95 5.01 20.14
C ASN A 285 -3.99 4.71 21.65
N ARG A 286 -4.44 3.52 22.05
CA ARG A 286 -4.53 3.11 23.46
C ARG A 286 -3.17 3.06 24.17
N ALA A 287 -2.06 2.99 23.43
CA ALA A 287 -0.70 2.97 23.98
C ALA A 287 -0.20 4.33 24.53
N ILE A 288 -0.98 5.41 24.38
CA ILE A 288 -0.59 6.76 24.83
C ILE A 288 -0.70 6.94 26.36
N ASN A 289 -1.31 6.00 27.08
CA ASN A 289 -1.28 6.00 28.53
C ASN A 289 0.08 5.50 29.02
N ASN A 290 0.87 6.42 29.53
CA ASN A 290 2.26 6.25 29.96
C ASN A 290 2.55 5.08 30.92
N GLN A 291 1.58 4.29 31.34
CA GLN A 291 1.81 3.22 32.32
C GLN A 291 0.89 1.99 32.18
N GLY A 292 0.07 1.88 31.14
CA GLY A 292 -0.53 0.61 30.68
C GLY A 292 -1.51 -0.13 31.59
N ASP A 293 -1.61 0.22 32.86
CA ASP A 293 -2.39 -0.51 33.87
C ASP A 293 -3.70 0.20 34.27
N GLY A 294 -3.97 1.40 33.75
CA GLY A 294 -5.18 2.16 34.05
C GLY A 294 -5.29 2.70 35.49
N THR A 295 -4.24 2.53 36.30
CA THR A 295 -4.26 2.93 37.73
C THR A 295 -3.97 4.40 37.94
N LEU A 296 -3.35 5.07 36.97
CA LEU A 296 -2.98 6.49 37.05
C LEU A 296 -3.89 7.34 36.17
N PHE A 297 -4.08 8.60 36.60
CA PHE A 297 -4.79 9.58 35.79
C PHE A 297 -4.19 9.71 34.41
N ASP A 298 -5.04 9.53 33.39
CA ASP A 298 -4.69 9.85 32.01
C ASP A 298 -4.74 11.36 31.77
N ARG A 299 -4.37 11.79 30.57
CA ARG A 299 -4.31 13.20 30.21
C ARG A 299 -5.69 13.88 30.25
N SER A 300 -6.78 13.16 30.04
CA SER A 300 -8.13 13.71 30.00
C SER A 300 -8.58 14.31 31.35
N ARG A 301 -7.90 13.90 32.44
CA ARG A 301 -8.14 14.45 33.78
C ARG A 301 -7.48 15.82 34.02
N PHE A 302 -6.71 16.30 33.05
CA PHE A 302 -6.01 17.59 33.09
C PHE A 302 -6.62 18.53 32.07
N SER A 303 -7.08 19.72 32.49
CA SER A 303 -7.65 20.74 31.60
C SER A 303 -6.57 21.64 31.02
N TYR A 304 -6.51 21.72 29.69
CA TYR A 304 -5.59 22.64 29.02
C TYR A 304 -6.14 24.05 29.03
N GLN A 305 -5.28 25.01 29.42
CA GLN A 305 -5.58 26.43 29.47
C GLN A 305 -4.84 27.12 28.32
N LEU A 306 -5.60 27.51 27.29
CA LEU A 306 -5.04 28.08 26.06
C LEU A 306 -4.31 29.38 26.28
N GLU A 307 -4.90 30.28 27.12
CA GLU A 307 -4.34 31.64 27.40
C GLU A 307 -2.98 31.59 28.05
N SER A 308 -2.74 30.66 28.97
CA SER A 308 -1.48 30.50 29.72
C SER A 308 -0.57 29.41 29.19
N ASP A 309 -0.95 28.72 28.09
CA ASP A 309 -0.25 27.55 27.56
C ASP A 309 0.22 26.60 28.68
N SER A 310 -0.74 26.16 29.50
CA SER A 310 -0.51 25.31 30.68
C SER A 310 -1.62 24.33 30.90
N PHE A 311 -1.44 23.36 31.77
CA PHE A 311 -2.52 22.45 32.20
C PHE A 311 -2.86 22.71 33.66
N GLN A 312 -4.13 22.59 34.02
CA GLN A 312 -4.59 22.49 35.38
C GLN A 312 -4.76 21.00 35.75
N CYS A 313 -4.13 20.56 36.83
CA CYS A 313 -4.23 19.20 37.32
C CYS A 313 -5.50 18.98 38.14
N PRO A 314 -5.93 17.70 38.38
CA PRO A 314 -7.12 17.40 39.21
C PRO A 314 -7.10 17.97 40.64
N ALA A 315 -5.92 18.32 41.16
CA ALA A 315 -5.75 19.00 42.46
C ALA A 315 -5.76 20.55 42.34
N GLY A 316 -6.11 21.11 41.17
CA GLY A 316 -6.19 22.55 40.93
C GLY A 316 -4.83 23.27 40.77
N LYS A 317 -3.73 22.52 40.68
CA LYS A 317 -2.40 23.07 40.49
C LYS A 317 -2.01 23.20 39.01
N THR A 318 -1.19 24.20 38.67
CA THR A 318 -0.75 24.45 37.31
C THR A 318 0.43 23.58 36.92
N VAL A 319 0.35 22.97 35.75
CA VAL A 319 1.42 22.19 35.10
C VAL A 319 1.96 23.08 33.98
N HIS A 320 3.17 23.60 34.16
CA HIS A 320 3.75 24.61 33.29
C HIS A 320 4.43 24.03 32.08
N ARG A 321 4.43 24.79 30.97
CA ARG A 321 5.22 24.47 29.79
C ARG A 321 6.70 24.39 30.15
N LYS A 322 7.37 23.31 29.74
CA LYS A 322 8.79 23.07 29.98
C LYS A 322 9.62 23.20 28.73
N GLN A 323 9.28 22.43 27.67
CA GLN A 323 10.13 22.28 26.50
C GLN A 323 9.31 21.93 25.27
N LEU A 324 9.75 22.42 24.10
CA LEU A 324 9.25 21.99 22.78
C LEU A 324 10.25 21.02 22.15
N HIS A 325 9.78 19.81 21.88
CA HIS A 325 10.47 18.82 21.04
C HIS A 325 10.05 19.04 19.59
N ARG A 326 10.90 19.74 18.82
CA ARG A 326 10.57 20.11 17.42
C ARG A 326 10.43 18.91 16.50
N ALA A 327 11.27 17.90 16.68
CA ALA A 327 11.24 16.69 15.86
C ALA A 327 9.89 15.95 15.92
N ASP A 328 9.31 15.87 17.12
CA ASP A 328 8.04 15.19 17.37
C ASP A 328 6.85 16.16 17.42
N ARG A 329 7.07 17.47 17.19
CA ARG A 329 6.06 18.52 17.29
C ARG A 329 5.28 18.47 18.62
N THR A 330 5.96 18.14 19.73
CA THR A 330 5.36 17.89 21.04
C THR A 330 5.91 18.86 22.08
N VAL A 331 5.01 19.51 22.81
CA VAL A 331 5.34 20.35 23.98
C VAL A 331 5.24 19.49 25.23
N LEU A 332 6.26 19.53 26.06
CA LEU A 332 6.27 18.94 27.39
C LEU A 332 5.84 19.98 28.43
N TYR A 333 4.98 19.55 29.32
CA TYR A 333 4.53 20.32 30.49
C TYR A 333 4.93 19.57 31.75
N GLN A 334 5.31 20.31 32.78
CA GLN A 334 5.83 19.75 34.03
C GLN A 334 5.21 20.45 35.22
N ALA A 335 4.71 19.67 36.19
CA ALA A 335 4.25 20.17 37.47
C ALA A 335 5.44 20.52 38.38
N SER A 336 5.21 21.33 39.38
CA SER A 336 6.18 21.57 40.42
C SER A 336 6.39 20.32 41.31
N ALA A 337 7.64 20.03 41.64
CA ALA A 337 7.95 18.89 42.51
C ALA A 337 7.40 19.13 43.95
N ALA A 338 7.37 20.38 44.42
CA ALA A 338 6.79 20.76 45.70
C ALA A 338 5.28 20.50 45.73
N ASP A 339 4.55 20.93 44.68
CA ASP A 339 3.10 20.73 44.59
C ASP A 339 2.75 19.22 44.51
N CYS A 340 3.51 18.44 43.75
CA CYS A 340 3.30 17.01 43.65
C CYS A 340 3.71 16.25 44.91
N GLY A 341 4.74 16.74 45.63
CA GLY A 341 5.20 16.13 46.87
C GLY A 341 4.19 16.20 48.02
N ALA A 342 3.46 17.30 48.10
CA ALA A 342 2.40 17.52 49.10
C ALA A 342 0.99 17.08 48.65
N CYS A 343 0.86 16.50 47.46
CA CYS A 343 -0.46 16.19 46.83
C CYS A 343 -1.02 14.85 47.31
N SER A 344 -2.22 14.86 47.88
CA SER A 344 -2.94 13.63 48.29
C SER A 344 -3.33 12.75 47.13
N LEU A 345 -3.49 13.30 45.89
CA LEU A 345 -3.82 12.55 44.67
C LEU A 345 -2.57 11.96 43.96
N LYS A 346 -1.36 12.20 44.49
CA LYS A 346 -0.13 11.73 43.85
C LYS A 346 -0.11 10.20 43.56
N PRO A 347 -0.57 9.33 44.49
CA PRO A 347 -0.59 7.88 44.25
C PRO A 347 -1.41 7.47 43.01
N CYS A 348 -2.50 8.22 42.70
CA CYS A 348 -3.34 8.00 41.52
C CYS A 348 -2.88 8.83 40.30
N CYS A 349 -1.83 9.68 40.44
CA CYS A 349 -1.44 10.61 39.38
C CYS A 349 -0.09 10.26 38.77
N THR A 350 0.95 10.04 39.55
CA THR A 350 2.30 9.77 39.06
C THR A 350 3.17 9.02 40.06
N ARG A 351 3.99 8.08 39.56
CA ARG A 351 5.04 7.40 40.34
C ARG A 351 6.35 8.22 40.37
N SER A 352 6.46 9.22 39.50
CA SER A 352 7.63 10.11 39.43
C SER A 352 7.58 11.22 40.48
N PRO A 353 8.68 11.90 40.77
CA PRO A 353 8.68 13.04 41.71
C PRO A 353 7.64 14.10 41.38
N GLN A 354 7.36 14.30 40.07
CA GLN A 354 6.40 15.29 39.57
C GLN A 354 5.71 14.78 38.30
N ARG A 355 4.49 15.24 38.03
CA ARG A 355 3.74 14.87 36.82
C ARG A 355 4.31 15.58 35.60
N MET A 356 4.48 14.82 34.52
CA MET A 356 4.76 15.34 33.19
C MET A 356 3.61 15.00 32.25
N LEU A 357 3.29 15.92 31.37
CA LEU A 357 2.31 15.78 30.29
C LEU A 357 2.93 16.18 28.97
N SER A 358 2.45 15.61 27.90
CA SER A 358 2.81 16.00 26.53
C SER A 358 1.57 16.43 25.75
N ARG A 359 1.71 17.47 24.92
CA ARG A 359 0.67 17.94 24.00
C ARG A 359 1.30 18.11 22.61
N HIS A 360 0.67 17.55 21.60
CA HIS A 360 1.07 17.79 20.22
C HIS A 360 0.71 19.23 19.81
N LEU A 361 1.45 19.84 18.89
CA LEU A 361 1.12 21.20 18.42
C LEU A 361 -0.24 21.22 17.71
N ASP A 362 -0.58 20.15 17.00
CA ASP A 362 -1.86 19.97 16.31
C ASP A 362 -2.86 19.14 17.14
N ASP A 363 -2.84 19.27 18.46
CA ASP A 363 -3.65 18.49 19.38
C ASP A 363 -5.16 18.69 19.20
N ASP A 364 -5.57 19.87 18.74
CA ASP A 364 -6.98 20.18 18.51
C ASP A 364 -7.51 19.41 17.29
N ALA A 365 -6.72 19.31 16.19
CA ALA A 365 -7.05 18.49 15.04
C ALA A 365 -7.06 16.99 15.41
N LEU A 366 -6.07 16.56 16.20
CA LEU A 366 -5.99 15.20 16.72
C LEU A 366 -7.23 14.85 17.57
N THR A 367 -7.64 15.75 18.45
CA THR A 367 -8.82 15.57 19.30
C THR A 367 -10.09 15.47 18.47
N ARG A 368 -10.30 16.36 17.50
CA ARG A 368 -11.44 16.31 16.58
C ARG A 368 -11.48 14.99 15.79
N MET A 369 -10.33 14.56 15.28
CA MET A 369 -10.19 13.28 14.55
C MET A 369 -10.62 12.09 15.43
N HIS A 370 -10.16 12.03 16.69
CA HIS A 370 -10.53 10.98 17.63
C HIS A 370 -12.02 11.00 17.98
N GLN A 371 -12.60 12.17 18.17
CA GLN A 371 -14.04 12.34 18.49
C GLN A 371 -14.94 11.87 17.36
N ARG A 372 -14.51 12.03 16.10
CA ARG A 372 -15.24 11.56 14.90
C ARG A 372 -15.19 10.04 14.74
N ALA A 373 -14.23 9.35 15.34
CA ALA A 373 -14.04 7.91 15.19
C ALA A 373 -15.02 7.11 16.05
N THR A 374 -16.24 6.89 15.55
CA THR A 374 -17.27 6.12 16.24
C THR A 374 -17.08 4.61 16.07
N PRO A 375 -17.66 3.77 16.94
CA PRO A 375 -17.62 2.30 16.80
C PRO A 375 -18.21 1.81 15.48
N GLU A 376 -19.20 2.49 14.92
CA GLU A 376 -19.85 2.19 13.63
C GLU A 376 -18.85 2.39 12.49
N LEU A 377 -18.13 3.52 12.47
CA LEU A 377 -17.11 3.81 11.47
C LEU A 377 -15.93 2.84 11.56
N MET A 378 -15.58 2.41 12.77
CA MET A 378 -14.53 1.39 12.95
C MET A 378 -14.98 -0.01 12.47
N ARG A 379 -16.28 -0.31 12.51
CA ARG A 379 -16.85 -1.51 11.87
C ARG A 379 -16.83 -1.38 10.35
N LEU A 380 -17.27 -0.24 9.82
CA LEU A 380 -17.20 0.06 8.39
C LEU A 380 -15.77 -0.11 7.86
N ARG A 381 -14.78 0.52 8.54
CA ARG A 381 -13.37 0.38 8.18
C ARG A 381 -12.94 -1.09 8.07
N ARG A 382 -13.23 -1.90 9.10
CA ARG A 382 -12.83 -3.31 9.11
C ARG A 382 -13.45 -4.09 7.95
N SER A 383 -14.75 -3.98 7.76
CA SER A 383 -15.44 -4.67 6.65
C SER A 383 -14.93 -4.25 5.27
N THR A 384 -14.48 -3.01 5.13
CA THR A 384 -13.99 -2.48 3.85
C THR A 384 -12.57 -2.98 3.50
N VAL A 385 -11.63 -2.98 4.45
CA VAL A 385 -10.20 -3.18 4.14
C VAL A 385 -9.69 -4.61 4.33
N GLU A 386 -10.35 -5.43 5.15
CA GLU A 386 -9.90 -6.80 5.40
C GLU A 386 -10.00 -7.69 4.17
N HIS A 387 -11.09 -7.58 3.43
CA HIS A 387 -11.34 -8.35 2.22
C HIS A 387 -10.34 -8.07 1.08
N PRO A 388 -10.01 -6.80 0.71
CA PRO A 388 -9.02 -6.50 -0.31
C PRO A 388 -7.65 -7.11 -0.02
N PHE A 389 -7.11 -6.93 1.18
CA PHE A 389 -5.80 -7.50 1.52
C PHE A 389 -5.81 -9.03 1.59
N GLY A 390 -6.89 -9.64 2.07
CA GLY A 390 -7.06 -11.08 2.05
C GLY A 390 -7.03 -11.62 0.62
N THR A 391 -7.81 -11.01 -0.28
CA THR A 391 -7.86 -11.39 -1.70
C THR A 391 -6.52 -11.14 -2.41
N LEU A 392 -5.90 -9.96 -2.21
CA LEU A 392 -4.59 -9.66 -2.79
C LEU A 392 -3.56 -10.72 -2.38
N LYS A 393 -3.40 -10.97 -1.09
CA LYS A 393 -2.37 -11.87 -0.56
C LYS A 393 -2.52 -13.31 -1.02
N TYR A 394 -3.75 -13.84 -0.99
CA TYR A 394 -3.98 -15.27 -1.12
C TYR A 394 -4.64 -15.67 -2.43
N CYS A 395 -5.45 -14.81 -3.05
CA CYS A 395 -6.10 -15.13 -4.32
C CYS A 395 -5.37 -14.56 -5.54
N ILE A 396 -4.68 -13.43 -5.41
CA ILE A 396 -3.95 -12.77 -6.51
C ILE A 396 -2.45 -13.10 -6.44
N PHE A 397 -1.84 -12.91 -5.29
CA PHE A 397 -0.41 -13.18 -5.11
C PHE A 397 -0.10 -14.64 -4.76
N GLY A 398 -1.07 -15.39 -4.26
CA GLY A 398 -0.88 -16.74 -3.71
C GLY A 398 -0.17 -16.74 -2.37
N HIS A 399 0.82 -15.89 -2.20
CA HIS A 399 1.54 -15.61 -0.96
C HIS A 399 1.94 -14.13 -0.93
N PRO A 400 1.97 -13.49 0.26
CA PRO A 400 2.32 -12.07 0.40
C PRO A 400 3.84 -11.84 0.23
N ARG A 401 4.39 -12.31 -0.91
CA ARG A 401 5.78 -12.16 -1.29
C ARG A 401 5.90 -11.62 -2.71
N LEU A 402 6.76 -10.63 -2.88
CA LEU A 402 7.08 -10.03 -4.18
C LEU A 402 8.08 -10.87 -4.95
N LEU A 403 8.06 -10.76 -6.27
CA LEU A 403 9.00 -11.39 -7.20
C LEU A 403 10.00 -10.38 -7.77
N LEU A 404 9.61 -9.10 -7.81
CA LEU A 404 10.47 -8.03 -8.29
C LEU A 404 11.25 -7.41 -7.13
N ARG A 405 12.50 -7.04 -7.42
CA ARG A 405 13.38 -6.35 -6.48
C ARG A 405 13.22 -4.85 -6.54
N GLY A 406 13.50 -4.21 -5.42
CA GLY A 406 13.48 -2.76 -5.25
C GLY A 406 12.08 -2.17 -5.15
N LEU A 407 12.00 -0.96 -4.60
CA LEU A 407 10.74 -0.27 -4.36
C LEU A 407 9.94 -0.06 -5.65
N SER A 408 10.62 0.30 -6.74
CA SER A 408 9.98 0.49 -8.03
C SER A 408 9.39 -0.80 -8.60
N GLY A 409 10.11 -1.94 -8.46
CA GLY A 409 9.59 -3.26 -8.83
C GLY A 409 8.39 -3.65 -7.98
N ALA A 410 8.46 -3.40 -6.67
CA ALA A 410 7.36 -3.65 -5.74
C ALA A 410 6.10 -2.84 -6.12
N ARG A 411 6.26 -1.55 -6.45
CA ARG A 411 5.15 -0.69 -6.91
C ARG A 411 4.46 -1.23 -8.15
N THR A 412 5.24 -1.63 -9.16
CA THR A 412 4.67 -2.19 -10.40
C THR A 412 3.92 -3.49 -10.12
N GLU A 413 4.51 -4.37 -9.32
CA GLU A 413 3.91 -5.68 -9.00
C GLU A 413 2.59 -5.53 -8.22
N ILE A 414 2.57 -4.63 -7.25
CA ILE A 414 1.36 -4.29 -6.48
C ILE A 414 0.31 -3.62 -7.38
N GLY A 415 0.71 -2.69 -8.26
CA GLY A 415 -0.20 -2.02 -9.19
C GLY A 415 -0.94 -2.99 -10.11
N ILE A 416 -0.22 -3.95 -10.73
CA ILE A 416 -0.85 -5.00 -11.55
C ILE A 416 -1.79 -5.86 -10.70
N GLY A 417 -1.36 -6.24 -9.49
CA GLY A 417 -2.18 -7.03 -8.58
C GLY A 417 -3.48 -6.32 -8.17
N ILE A 418 -3.43 -5.01 -7.96
CA ILE A 418 -4.61 -4.20 -7.63
C ILE A 418 -5.54 -4.04 -8.84
N MET A 419 -5.01 -3.85 -10.04
CA MET A 419 -5.84 -3.87 -11.26
C MET A 419 -6.57 -5.21 -11.41
N ALA A 420 -5.87 -6.33 -11.24
CA ALA A 420 -6.48 -7.65 -11.29
C ALA A 420 -7.55 -7.83 -10.18
N TYR A 421 -7.29 -7.35 -8.96
CA TYR A 421 -8.26 -7.34 -7.87
C TYR A 421 -9.51 -6.54 -8.25
N ASN A 422 -9.35 -5.29 -8.71
CA ASN A 422 -10.46 -4.43 -9.08
C ASN A 422 -11.28 -5.03 -10.22
N LEU A 423 -10.65 -5.54 -11.29
CA LEU A 423 -11.35 -6.23 -12.37
C LEU A 423 -12.17 -7.43 -11.86
N LYS A 424 -11.56 -8.29 -11.04
CA LYS A 424 -12.26 -9.42 -10.42
C LYS A 424 -13.45 -8.96 -9.58
N ARG A 425 -13.29 -7.89 -8.83
CA ARG A 425 -14.36 -7.33 -7.99
C ARG A 425 -15.50 -6.78 -8.85
N MET A 426 -15.19 -6.05 -9.90
CA MET A 426 -16.17 -5.50 -10.84
C MET A 426 -16.95 -6.61 -11.55
N VAL A 427 -16.27 -7.68 -12.00
CA VAL A 427 -16.92 -8.87 -12.57
C VAL A 427 -17.88 -9.52 -11.58
N ASN A 428 -17.49 -9.63 -10.31
CA ASN A 428 -18.34 -10.19 -9.26
C ASN A 428 -19.58 -9.34 -8.95
N LEU A 429 -19.49 -8.01 -9.14
CA LEU A 429 -20.59 -7.07 -8.87
C LEU A 429 -21.56 -6.94 -10.04
N LEU A 430 -21.07 -6.82 -11.25
CA LEU A 430 -21.89 -6.54 -12.44
C LEU A 430 -22.11 -7.78 -13.32
N GLY A 431 -21.27 -8.80 -13.21
CA GLY A 431 -21.14 -9.87 -14.19
C GLY A 431 -20.35 -9.44 -15.42
N ALA A 432 -19.70 -10.40 -16.08
CA ALA A 432 -18.81 -10.12 -17.22
C ALA A 432 -19.56 -9.46 -18.40
N THR A 433 -20.74 -9.95 -18.77
CA THR A 433 -21.50 -9.43 -19.92
C THR A 433 -21.85 -7.95 -19.78
N ARG A 434 -22.36 -7.53 -18.62
CA ARG A 434 -22.70 -6.11 -18.38
C ARG A 434 -21.43 -5.24 -18.35
N LEU A 435 -20.35 -5.76 -17.78
CA LEU A 435 -19.09 -5.04 -17.70
C LEU A 435 -18.47 -4.82 -19.09
N ILE A 436 -18.50 -5.85 -19.97
CA ILE A 436 -18.06 -5.72 -21.37
C ILE A 436 -18.90 -4.68 -22.11
N GLN A 437 -20.22 -4.70 -21.96
CA GLN A 437 -21.10 -3.70 -22.57
C GLN A 437 -20.79 -2.28 -22.10
N ALA A 438 -20.54 -2.09 -20.80
CA ALA A 438 -20.16 -0.81 -20.25
C ALA A 438 -18.78 -0.32 -20.77
N LEU A 439 -17.80 -1.24 -20.89
CA LEU A 439 -16.49 -0.93 -21.47
C LEU A 439 -16.56 -0.53 -22.94
N ALA A 440 -17.49 -1.09 -23.71
CA ALA A 440 -17.67 -0.74 -25.13
C ALA A 440 -18.31 0.63 -25.34
N THR A 441 -18.90 1.25 -24.29
CA THR A 441 -19.58 2.57 -24.36
C THR A 441 -18.84 3.67 -23.62
N ALA A 442 -17.77 3.36 -22.91
CA ALA A 442 -16.93 4.30 -22.15
C ALA A 442 -15.80 4.86 -23.00
#